data_06aed4ab61ec3a523f91ccf26f970d59
#
_entry.id   06aed4ab61ec3a523f91ccf26f970d59
#
_cell.length_a   1.000
_cell.length_b   1.000
_cell.length_c   1.000
_cell.angle_alpha   90.00
_cell.angle_beta   90.00
_cell.angle_gamma   90.00
#
_symmetry.space_group_name_H-M   'P 1'
#
loop_
_entity.id
_entity.type
_entity.pdbx_description
1 polymer ?
#
loop_
_entity_poly.entity_id
_entity_poly.type
_entity_poly.pdbx_seq_one_letter_code
_entity_poly.pdbx_strand_id
1 'polypeptide(L)'
;TLIKAHRYLSPFIFAIFFASHHVNLYSDPLITYPLIINTHEIRVELANEPIGRAQGLMARKSLRNDRGMVFAFPTERVFSMWMKDTPLDLTVLFADKQGRIIEIAKMKRNTLDSHSSNKPAMFALEINSDSPLTKIVKVGDLLLGLEKLPAAKN
;
A
#
# COMPACT_ATOMS: atom_id res chain seq x y z
N THR A 1 -29.87 62.83 -55.83
CA THR A 1 -30.41 61.93 -54.82
C THR A 1 -29.33 60.87 -54.45
N LEU A 2 -28.70 61.02 -53.28
CA LEU A 2 -27.64 60.15 -52.81
C LEU A 2 -28.25 58.99 -52.03
N ILE A 3 -27.93 57.76 -52.44
CA ILE A 3 -28.30 56.52 -51.70
C ILE A 3 -27.14 56.21 -50.79
N LYS A 4 -27.36 56.28 -49.43
CA LYS A 4 -26.41 55.84 -48.41
C LYS A 4 -26.51 54.32 -48.25
N ALA A 5 -25.44 53.62 -48.60
CA ALA A 5 -25.30 52.21 -48.30
C ALA A 5 -24.88 52.03 -46.83
N HIS A 6 -25.70 51.41 -46.01
CA HIS A 6 -25.39 50.95 -44.66
C HIS A 6 -24.66 49.62 -44.75
N ARG A 7 -23.38 49.64 -44.37
CA ARG A 7 -22.56 48.42 -44.15
C ARG A 7 -22.90 47.91 -42.77
N TYR A 8 -23.57 46.79 -42.70
CA TYR A 8 -23.70 46.02 -41.45
C TYR A 8 -22.41 45.25 -41.19
N LEU A 9 -21.68 45.67 -40.14
CA LEU A 9 -20.60 44.85 -39.57
C LEU A 9 -21.25 43.77 -38.71
N SER A 10 -21.12 42.54 -39.13
CA SER A 10 -21.46 41.37 -38.33
C SER A 10 -20.39 41.16 -37.27
N PRO A 11 -20.71 41.05 -35.95
CA PRO A 11 -19.75 40.67 -34.97
C PRO A 11 -19.53 39.14 -35.05
N PHE A 12 -18.33 38.75 -35.49
CA PHE A 12 -17.87 37.39 -35.33
C PHE A 12 -17.70 37.10 -33.83
N ILE A 13 -18.64 36.37 -33.25
CA ILE A 13 -18.48 35.82 -31.90
C ILE A 13 -17.52 34.62 -32.03
N PHE A 14 -16.27 34.83 -31.62
CA PHE A 14 -15.29 33.78 -31.45
C PHE A 14 -15.68 32.98 -30.21
N ALA A 15 -16.43 31.90 -30.35
CA ALA A 15 -16.67 30.97 -29.27
C ALA A 15 -15.37 30.20 -28.99
N ILE A 16 -14.65 30.60 -27.95
CA ILE A 16 -13.53 29.85 -27.43
C ILE A 16 -14.10 28.61 -26.75
N PHE A 17 -14.03 27.48 -27.43
CA PHE A 17 -14.30 26.17 -26.86
C PHE A 17 -13.14 25.86 -25.88
N PHE A 18 -13.33 26.14 -24.59
CA PHE A 18 -12.51 25.52 -23.55
C PHE A 18 -12.85 24.03 -23.53
N ALA A 19 -12.08 23.23 -24.27
CA ALA A 19 -12.06 21.80 -24.07
C ALA A 19 -11.48 21.56 -22.65
N SER A 20 -12.36 21.38 -21.67
CA SER A 20 -12.00 20.91 -20.35
C SER A 20 -11.44 19.49 -20.52
N HIS A 21 -10.12 19.39 -20.59
CA HIS A 21 -9.43 18.11 -20.46
C HIS A 21 -9.67 17.63 -19.03
N HIS A 22 -10.69 16.81 -18.86
CA HIS A 22 -10.82 16.01 -17.66
C HIS A 22 -9.63 15.04 -17.67
N VAL A 23 -8.55 15.44 -16.99
CA VAL A 23 -7.49 14.50 -16.63
C VAL A 23 -8.15 13.49 -15.72
N ASN A 24 -8.50 12.36 -16.28
CA ASN A 24 -9.01 11.23 -15.56
C ASN A 24 -7.80 10.67 -14.77
N LEU A 25 -7.67 11.11 -13.52
CA LEU A 25 -6.70 10.56 -12.58
C LEU A 25 -7.16 9.15 -12.18
N TYR A 26 -7.20 8.24 -13.14
CA TYR A 26 -7.14 6.82 -12.83
C TYR A 26 -5.74 6.60 -12.24
N SER A 27 -5.65 6.58 -10.92
CA SER A 27 -4.50 5.94 -10.29
C SER A 27 -4.52 4.49 -10.78
N ASP A 28 -3.43 4.04 -11.40
CA ASP A 28 -3.28 2.63 -11.77
C ASP A 28 -3.69 1.78 -10.57
N PRO A 29 -4.49 0.73 -10.78
CA PRO A 29 -4.90 -0.13 -9.68
C PRO A 29 -3.63 -0.68 -9.02
N LEU A 30 -3.49 -0.48 -7.72
CA LEU A 30 -2.35 -0.98 -6.95
C LEU A 30 -2.21 -2.48 -7.21
N ILE A 31 -1.04 -2.89 -7.67
CA ILE A 31 -0.73 -4.31 -7.86
C ILE A 31 -0.75 -4.96 -6.49
N THR A 32 -1.59 -5.98 -6.35
CA THR A 32 -1.72 -6.74 -5.09
C THR A 32 -1.59 -8.23 -5.34
N TYR A 33 -1.06 -8.93 -4.35
CA TYR A 33 -0.84 -10.37 -4.37
C TYR A 33 -1.72 -11.05 -3.33
N PRO A 34 -2.32 -12.20 -3.62
CA PRO A 34 -3.06 -12.98 -2.62
C PRO A 34 -2.09 -13.73 -1.72
N LEU A 35 -2.24 -13.59 -0.41
CA LEU A 35 -1.62 -14.44 0.60
C LEU A 35 -2.71 -15.12 1.42
N ILE A 36 -2.41 -16.27 2.00
CA ILE A 36 -3.37 -17.05 2.78
C ILE A 36 -2.78 -17.36 4.16
N ILE A 37 -3.57 -17.10 5.20
CA ILE A 37 -3.29 -17.50 6.58
C ILE A 37 -4.53 -18.23 7.11
N ASN A 38 -4.36 -19.47 7.59
CA ASN A 38 -5.46 -20.24 8.19
C ASN A 38 -6.75 -20.20 7.36
N THR A 39 -6.66 -20.47 6.05
CA THR A 39 -7.77 -20.44 5.07
C THR A 39 -8.33 -19.05 4.71
N HIS A 40 -7.83 -17.98 5.32
CA HIS A 40 -8.25 -16.61 5.01
C HIS A 40 -7.32 -15.97 3.99
N GLU A 41 -7.90 -15.53 2.88
CA GLU A 41 -7.16 -14.74 1.89
C GLU A 41 -7.06 -13.28 2.32
N ILE A 42 -5.87 -12.71 2.18
CA ILE A 42 -5.59 -11.27 2.28
C ILE A 42 -4.86 -10.83 1.02
N ARG A 43 -5.22 -9.68 0.49
CA ARG A 43 -4.52 -9.11 -0.66
C ARG A 43 -3.53 -8.05 -0.21
N VAL A 44 -2.28 -8.21 -0.61
CA VAL A 44 -1.19 -7.38 -0.10
C VAL A 44 -0.48 -6.62 -1.22
N GLU A 45 -0.08 -5.39 -0.93
CA GLU A 45 0.93 -4.68 -1.70
C GLU A 45 2.30 -5.25 -1.36
N LEU A 46 3.26 -5.13 -2.25
CA LEU A 46 4.61 -5.66 -2.07
C LEU A 46 5.64 -4.53 -1.95
N ALA A 47 6.38 -4.52 -0.84
CA ALA A 47 7.56 -3.70 -0.60
C ALA A 47 8.82 -4.59 -0.66
N ASN A 48 9.35 -4.83 -1.86
CA ASN A 48 10.51 -5.69 -2.09
C ASN A 48 11.78 -4.93 -2.50
N GLU A 49 11.73 -3.61 -2.55
CA GLU A 49 12.86 -2.73 -2.86
C GLU A 49 13.17 -1.80 -1.67
N PRO A 50 14.41 -1.31 -1.51
CA PRO A 50 14.79 -0.48 -0.37
C PRO A 50 13.89 0.73 -0.15
N ILE A 51 13.54 1.46 -1.22
CA ILE A 51 12.67 2.65 -1.15
C ILE A 51 11.26 2.24 -0.70
N GLY A 52 10.69 1.18 -1.28
CA GLY A 52 9.37 0.67 -0.89
C GLY A 52 9.33 0.23 0.56
N ARG A 53 10.37 -0.50 1.03
CA ARG A 53 10.48 -0.90 2.44
C ARG A 53 10.62 0.28 3.38
N ALA A 54 11.35 1.33 2.99
CA ALA A 54 11.52 2.53 3.81
C ALA A 54 10.22 3.35 3.89
N GLN A 55 9.45 3.42 2.82
CA GLN A 55 8.19 4.16 2.76
C GLN A 55 7.05 3.40 3.45
N GLY A 56 6.90 2.10 3.19
CA GLY A 56 5.82 1.29 3.74
C GLY A 56 4.44 1.92 3.58
N LEU A 57 3.67 1.93 4.66
CA LEU A 57 2.32 2.52 4.72
C LEU A 57 2.30 3.98 5.21
N MET A 58 3.44 4.69 5.18
CA MET A 58 3.49 6.11 5.55
C MET A 58 2.47 6.94 4.76
N ALA A 59 1.88 7.93 5.43
CA ALA A 59 0.85 8.84 4.92
C ALA A 59 -0.47 8.17 4.46
N ARG A 60 -0.63 6.86 4.61
CA ARG A 60 -1.89 6.16 4.33
C ARG A 60 -2.94 6.52 5.38
N LYS A 61 -4.09 7.02 4.95
CA LYS A 61 -5.19 7.41 5.84
C LYS A 61 -6.14 6.26 6.16
N SER A 62 -6.12 5.21 5.37
CA SER A 62 -6.95 4.02 5.56
C SER A 62 -6.29 2.78 4.99
N LEU A 63 -6.57 1.63 5.59
CA LEU A 63 -6.24 0.30 5.11
C LEU A 63 -7.44 -0.60 5.38
N ARG A 64 -7.99 -1.23 4.35
CA ARG A 64 -9.11 -2.15 4.49
C ARG A 64 -8.68 -3.38 5.29
N ASN A 65 -9.63 -4.03 5.97
CA ASN A 65 -9.36 -5.22 6.80
C ASN A 65 -8.94 -6.46 6.01
N ASP A 66 -9.22 -6.50 4.71
CA ASP A 66 -8.83 -7.55 3.76
C ASP A 66 -7.56 -7.18 2.96
N ARG A 67 -6.85 -6.12 3.38
CA ARG A 67 -5.65 -5.59 2.72
C ARG A 67 -4.48 -5.52 3.68
N GLY A 68 -3.29 -5.55 3.12
CA GLY A 68 -2.04 -5.38 3.86
C GLY A 68 -0.89 -4.96 2.96
N MET A 69 0.29 -4.88 3.55
CA MET A 69 1.54 -4.72 2.84
C MET A 69 2.54 -5.74 3.35
N VAL A 70 3.12 -6.51 2.42
CA VAL A 70 4.21 -7.43 2.73
C VAL A 70 5.55 -6.79 2.37
N PHE A 71 6.44 -6.76 3.33
CA PHE A 71 7.85 -6.35 3.20
C PHE A 71 8.66 -7.61 2.99
N ALA A 72 9.39 -7.70 1.88
CA ALA A 72 10.24 -8.82 1.57
C ALA A 72 11.71 -8.39 1.58
N PHE A 73 12.57 -9.17 2.23
CA PHE A 73 14.01 -8.96 2.28
C PHE A 73 14.74 -10.06 1.49
N PRO A 74 15.91 -9.74 0.89
CA PRO A 74 16.64 -10.72 0.07
C PRO A 74 17.15 -11.90 0.88
N THR A 75 17.40 -11.70 2.17
CA THR A 75 17.93 -12.72 3.10
C THR A 75 17.28 -12.58 4.47
N GLU A 76 17.25 -13.68 5.22
CA GLU A 76 16.81 -13.65 6.62
C GLU A 76 17.73 -12.79 7.48
N ARG A 77 17.14 -11.95 8.31
CA ARG A 77 17.83 -11.07 9.25
C ARG A 77 16.91 -10.64 10.38
N VAL A 78 17.44 -10.23 11.50
CA VAL A 78 16.67 -9.50 12.51
C VAL A 78 16.51 -8.06 12.02
N PHE A 79 15.27 -7.59 11.97
CA PHE A 79 14.93 -6.22 11.60
C PHE A 79 13.75 -5.70 12.42
N SER A 80 13.55 -4.40 12.37
CA SER A 80 12.48 -3.74 13.12
C SER A 80 11.61 -2.92 12.20
N MET A 81 10.34 -2.80 12.60
CA MET A 81 9.34 -1.91 12.01
C MET A 81 9.03 -0.77 12.97
N TRP A 82 8.61 0.35 12.47
CA TRP A 82 8.18 1.53 13.21
C TRP A 82 6.98 2.18 12.55
N MET A 83 6.31 3.10 13.27
CA MET A 83 5.09 3.76 12.81
C MET A 83 5.27 5.23 12.47
N LYS A 84 6.51 5.62 12.08
CA LYS A 84 6.78 7.00 11.65
C LYS A 84 5.84 7.38 10.51
N ASP A 85 5.20 8.55 10.64
CA ASP A 85 4.30 9.14 9.63
C ASP A 85 3.18 8.18 9.15
N THR A 86 2.80 7.20 10.00
CA THR A 86 1.79 6.19 9.69
C THR A 86 0.57 6.39 10.60
N PRO A 87 -0.50 7.05 10.13
CA PRO A 87 -1.66 7.43 10.96
C PRO A 87 -2.68 6.29 11.14
N LEU A 88 -2.25 5.04 11.05
CA LEU A 88 -3.05 3.83 11.19
C LEU A 88 -2.51 2.98 12.34
N ASP A 89 -3.37 2.36 13.14
CA ASP A 89 -2.96 1.31 14.06
C ASP A 89 -2.79 0.01 13.27
N LEU A 90 -1.60 -0.56 13.27
CA LEU A 90 -1.25 -1.75 12.51
C LEU A 90 -0.83 -2.90 13.41
N THR A 91 -0.96 -4.11 12.89
CA THR A 91 -0.37 -5.31 13.45
C THR A 91 0.64 -5.85 12.45
N VAL A 92 1.87 -6.09 12.88
CA VAL A 92 2.91 -6.71 12.06
C VAL A 92 3.06 -8.19 12.42
N LEU A 93 3.13 -9.02 11.38
CA LEU A 93 3.43 -10.45 11.45
C LEU A 93 4.80 -10.66 10.81
N PHE A 94 5.82 -10.98 11.61
CA PHE A 94 7.14 -11.34 11.09
C PHE A 94 7.15 -12.81 10.73
N ALA A 95 7.69 -13.15 9.56
CA ALA A 95 7.77 -14.53 9.09
C ALA A 95 9.18 -14.88 8.60
N ASP A 96 9.58 -16.12 8.83
CA ASP A 96 10.82 -16.71 8.33
C ASP A 96 10.76 -16.96 6.80
N LYS A 97 11.83 -17.49 6.23
CA LYS A 97 11.89 -17.79 4.79
C LYS A 97 10.91 -18.85 4.32
N GLN A 98 10.40 -19.68 5.22
CA GLN A 98 9.36 -20.66 4.93
C GLN A 98 7.95 -20.07 5.07
N GLY A 99 7.82 -18.81 5.46
CA GLY A 99 6.53 -18.15 5.72
C GLY A 99 5.94 -18.47 7.09
N ARG A 100 6.69 -19.12 8.00
CA ARG A 100 6.23 -19.36 9.36
C ARG A 100 6.27 -18.07 10.17
N ILE A 101 5.16 -17.69 10.76
CA ILE A 101 5.05 -16.54 11.62
C ILE A 101 5.83 -16.79 12.90
N ILE A 102 6.83 -15.95 13.18
CA ILE A 102 7.76 -16.10 14.32
C ILE A 102 7.53 -15.05 15.40
N GLU A 103 6.92 -13.91 15.06
CA GLU A 103 6.61 -12.83 16.00
C GLU A 103 5.39 -12.05 15.50
N ILE A 104 4.57 -11.54 16.43
CA ILE A 104 3.41 -10.69 16.15
C ILE A 104 3.46 -9.50 17.10
N ALA A 105 3.39 -8.29 16.56
CA ALA A 105 3.38 -7.07 17.36
C ALA A 105 2.27 -6.11 16.93
N LYS A 106 1.57 -5.53 17.92
CA LYS A 106 0.66 -4.40 17.69
C LYS A 106 1.45 -3.11 17.70
N MET A 107 1.24 -2.28 16.71
CA MET A 107 1.96 -1.04 16.51
C MET A 107 0.99 0.14 16.53
N LYS A 108 1.24 1.10 17.43
CA LYS A 108 0.40 2.28 17.58
C LYS A 108 0.77 3.35 16.54
N ARG A 109 -0.23 3.95 15.94
CA ARG A 109 -0.08 5.03 14.95
C ARG A 109 0.90 6.13 15.39
N ASN A 110 1.69 6.63 14.46
CA ASN A 110 2.59 7.78 14.63
C ASN A 110 3.59 7.66 15.78
N THR A 111 3.91 6.44 16.24
CA THR A 111 4.98 6.22 17.23
C THR A 111 6.31 5.91 16.55
N LEU A 112 7.40 6.16 17.26
CA LEU A 112 8.76 5.82 16.82
C LEU A 112 9.29 4.58 17.53
N ASP A 113 8.42 3.86 18.26
CA ASP A 113 8.77 2.62 18.93
C ASP A 113 9.24 1.59 17.91
N SER A 114 10.31 0.88 18.28
CA SER A 114 10.89 -0.16 17.43
C SER A 114 10.28 -1.51 17.78
N HIS A 115 9.69 -2.17 16.78
CA HIS A 115 9.11 -3.50 16.90
C HIS A 115 9.99 -4.50 16.15
N SER A 116 10.78 -5.28 16.89
CA SER A 116 11.76 -6.21 16.32
C SER A 116 11.15 -7.58 16.03
N SER A 117 11.68 -8.24 14.99
CA SER A 117 11.37 -9.65 14.71
C SER A 117 11.92 -10.61 15.79
N ASN A 118 12.86 -10.15 16.63
CA ASN A 118 13.55 -10.91 17.69
C ASN A 118 14.30 -12.17 17.22
N LYS A 119 13.99 -12.67 16.04
CA LYS A 119 14.64 -13.80 15.34
C LYS A 119 14.82 -13.44 13.88
N PRO A 120 15.70 -14.14 13.12
CA PRO A 120 15.82 -13.91 11.70
C PRO A 120 14.47 -14.11 10.99
N ALA A 121 14.03 -13.10 10.28
CA ALA A 121 12.83 -13.07 9.45
C ALA A 121 13.21 -12.67 8.03
N MET A 122 12.42 -13.10 7.06
CA MET A 122 12.56 -12.70 5.66
C MET A 122 11.40 -11.80 5.20
N PHE A 123 10.27 -11.89 5.91
CA PHE A 123 9.06 -11.15 5.60
C PHE A 123 8.47 -10.47 6.82
N ALA A 124 7.81 -9.33 6.60
CA ALA A 124 6.89 -8.73 7.55
C ALA A 124 5.59 -8.42 6.82
N LEU A 125 4.46 -8.82 7.37
CA LEU A 125 3.14 -8.47 6.86
C LEU A 125 2.48 -7.48 7.81
N GLU A 126 2.23 -6.26 7.34
CA GLU A 126 1.44 -5.26 8.06
C GLU A 126 -0.02 -5.35 7.64
N ILE A 127 -0.91 -5.43 8.62
CA ILE A 127 -2.37 -5.43 8.47
C ILE A 127 -3.01 -4.44 9.41
N ASN A 128 -4.23 -3.99 9.10
CA ASN A 128 -5.00 -3.16 10.00
C ASN A 128 -5.22 -3.90 11.34
N SER A 129 -4.98 -3.23 12.47
CA SER A 129 -5.19 -3.83 13.79
C SER A 129 -6.66 -4.21 14.07
N ASP A 130 -7.61 -3.61 13.35
CA ASP A 130 -9.03 -3.95 13.43
C ASP A 130 -9.41 -5.13 12.50
N SER A 131 -8.48 -5.66 11.71
CA SER A 131 -8.74 -6.83 10.87
C SER A 131 -9.14 -8.04 11.71
N PRO A 132 -10.21 -8.77 11.34
CA PRO A 132 -10.58 -10.02 12.01
C PRO A 132 -9.42 -11.05 12.05
N LEU A 133 -8.51 -10.98 11.08
CA LEU A 133 -7.34 -11.84 11.00
C LEU A 133 -6.46 -11.76 12.25
N THR A 134 -6.36 -10.58 12.88
CA THR A 134 -5.55 -10.37 14.09
C THR A 134 -6.03 -11.19 15.29
N LYS A 135 -7.29 -11.64 15.29
CA LYS A 135 -7.88 -12.44 16.38
C LYS A 135 -7.61 -13.94 16.24
N ILE A 136 -7.27 -14.39 15.05
CA ILE A 136 -7.13 -15.83 14.74
C ILE A 136 -5.69 -16.24 14.44
N VAL A 137 -4.86 -15.33 13.94
CA VAL A 137 -3.46 -15.59 13.61
C VAL A 137 -2.62 -15.79 14.86
N LYS A 138 -1.68 -16.75 14.82
CA LYS A 138 -0.79 -17.09 15.94
C LYS A 138 0.64 -17.28 15.43
N VAL A 139 1.59 -17.11 16.33
CA VAL A 139 2.98 -17.54 16.09
C VAL A 139 2.97 -19.05 15.79
N GLY A 140 3.66 -19.45 14.74
CA GLY A 140 3.69 -20.82 14.22
C GLY A 140 2.78 -21.06 13.02
N ASP A 141 1.79 -20.21 12.75
CA ASP A 141 0.96 -20.29 11.55
C ASP A 141 1.81 -20.03 10.30
N LEU A 142 1.33 -20.50 9.14
CA LEU A 142 2.01 -20.32 7.86
C LEU A 142 1.32 -19.21 7.02
N LEU A 143 2.12 -18.33 6.51
CA LEU A 143 1.76 -17.34 5.50
C LEU A 143 2.07 -17.93 4.12
N LEU A 144 1.03 -18.40 3.42
CA LEU A 144 1.16 -19.07 2.13
C LEU A 144 1.05 -18.07 0.97
N GLY A 145 1.71 -18.37 -0.15
CA GLY A 145 1.71 -17.55 -1.37
C GLY A 145 2.93 -16.65 -1.51
N LEU A 146 3.83 -16.61 -0.54
CA LEU A 146 5.06 -15.80 -0.57
C LEU A 146 5.99 -16.20 -1.72
N GLU A 147 5.97 -17.47 -2.13
CA GLU A 147 6.77 -18.00 -3.24
C GLU A 147 6.35 -17.43 -4.62
N LYS A 148 5.18 -16.81 -4.71
CA LYS A 148 4.65 -16.18 -5.91
C LYS A 148 5.00 -14.70 -6.02
N LEU A 149 5.59 -14.14 -4.98
CA LEU A 149 5.99 -12.73 -4.96
C LEU A 149 7.23 -12.51 -5.81
N PRO A 150 7.35 -11.36 -6.51
CA PRO A 150 8.60 -10.92 -7.09
C PRO A 150 9.73 -10.92 -6.06
N ALA A 151 10.92 -11.35 -6.49
CA ALA A 151 12.10 -11.41 -5.61
C ALA A 151 12.42 -10.05 -4.97
N ALA A 152 12.89 -10.08 -3.74
CA ALA A 152 13.35 -8.89 -3.06
C ALA A 152 14.71 -8.44 -3.61
N LYS A 153 14.92 -7.13 -3.66
CA LYS A 153 16.15 -6.48 -4.12
C LYS A 153 16.90 -5.84 -2.96
N ASN A 154 18.23 -5.77 -3.14
CA ASN A 154 19.11 -5.02 -2.25
C ASN A 154 19.00 -3.53 -2.48
#